data_ae3b771fe0f99cce89db2eb188e398a8
#
_entry.id   ae3b771fe0f99cce89db2eb188e398a8
#
_cell.length_a   1.000
_cell.length_b   1.000
_cell.length_c   1.000
_cell.angle_alpha   90.00
_cell.angle_beta   90.00
_cell.angle_gamma   90.00
#
_symmetry.space_group_name_H-M   'P 1'
#
loop_
_entity.id
_entity.type
_entity.pdbx_description
1 polymer ?
#
loop_
_entity_poly.entity_id
_entity_poly.type
_entity_poly.pdbx_seq_one_letter_code
_entity_poly.pdbx_strand_id
1 'polypeptide(L)'
;MSRRLKLIPKLIWAAGIAVAAVTAGATAVSAMQGDAAAELRASGQAGEQADGYLGVVGSASAALRSQVDAVNIKRRAYYTDLAAKRGAKIEEVAATTACELFRTKVGAGQYYRLPDGVWRQRDSAPVPLPSYCG
;
A
#
# COMPACT_ATOMS: atom_id res chain seq x y z
N MET A 1 -74.71 11.51 31.48
CA MET A 1 -73.85 10.37 31.12
C MET A 1 -72.70 10.91 30.31
N SER A 2 -71.59 11.11 31.00
CA SER A 2 -70.38 11.72 30.33
C SER A 2 -69.50 10.60 29.82
N ARG A 3 -69.40 10.50 28.51
CA ARG A 3 -68.38 9.63 27.88
C ARG A 3 -67.06 10.38 27.83
N ARG A 4 -66.13 9.96 28.66
CA ARG A 4 -64.71 10.45 28.58
C ARG A 4 -64.02 9.87 27.33
N LEU A 5 -63.73 10.71 26.41
CA LEU A 5 -62.82 10.36 25.30
C LEU A 5 -61.40 10.25 25.83
N LYS A 6 -60.83 9.06 25.76
CA LYS A 6 -59.40 8.81 26.03
C LYS A 6 -58.59 9.23 24.81
N LEU A 7 -57.86 10.31 24.96
CA LEU A 7 -56.87 10.73 24.01
C LEU A 7 -55.63 9.76 24.07
N ILE A 8 -55.40 9.05 23.01
CA ILE A 8 -54.23 8.22 22.84
C ILE A 8 -53.10 9.12 22.30
N PRO A 9 -51.95 9.26 22.99
CA PRO A 9 -50.84 9.99 22.42
C PRO A 9 -50.21 9.18 21.27
N LYS A 10 -50.18 9.75 20.09
CA LYS A 10 -49.42 9.22 18.95
C LYS A 10 -47.94 9.29 19.27
N LEU A 11 -47.31 8.15 19.54
CA LEU A 11 -45.86 8.03 19.56
C LEU A 11 -45.36 8.22 18.11
N ILE A 12 -44.71 9.33 17.85
CA ILE A 12 -43.96 9.56 16.65
C ILE A 12 -42.62 8.84 16.81
N TRP A 13 -42.47 7.71 16.12
CA TRP A 13 -41.19 7.06 15.95
C TRP A 13 -40.43 7.84 14.90
N ALA A 14 -39.53 8.69 15.33
CA ALA A 14 -38.51 9.24 14.46
C ALA A 14 -37.47 8.14 14.20
N ALA A 15 -37.59 7.44 13.07
CA ALA A 15 -36.55 6.56 12.57
C ALA A 15 -35.39 7.43 12.10
N GLY A 16 -34.43 7.67 12.96
CA GLY A 16 -33.15 8.24 12.61
C GLY A 16 -32.39 7.24 11.73
N ILE A 17 -32.34 7.48 10.43
CA ILE A 17 -31.44 6.77 9.54
C ILE A 17 -30.04 7.31 9.83
N ALA A 18 -29.30 6.59 10.63
CA ALA A 18 -27.86 6.82 10.77
C ALA A 18 -27.20 6.35 9.48
N VAL A 19 -26.88 7.28 8.60
CA VAL A 19 -25.98 7.04 7.46
C VAL A 19 -24.59 6.89 8.05
N ALA A 20 -24.22 5.66 8.35
CA ALA A 20 -22.82 5.34 8.63
C ALA A 20 -22.05 5.49 7.33
N ALA A 21 -21.33 6.60 7.19
CA ALA A 21 -20.38 6.77 6.11
C ALA A 21 -19.26 5.73 6.26
N VAL A 22 -19.30 4.69 5.42
CA VAL A 22 -18.23 3.69 5.36
C VAL A 22 -17.05 4.30 4.61
N THR A 23 -16.18 4.99 5.35
CA THR A 23 -14.89 5.50 4.84
C THR A 23 -13.73 4.51 5.04
N ALA A 24 -14.02 3.27 5.45
CA ALA A 24 -13.01 2.29 5.84
C ALA A 24 -12.30 1.59 4.65
N GLY A 25 -12.75 1.78 3.39
CA GLY A 25 -12.25 0.98 2.27
C GLY A 25 -10.80 1.28 1.85
N ALA A 26 -10.38 2.55 1.85
CA ALA A 26 -9.07 2.95 1.32
C ALA A 26 -7.89 2.61 2.25
N THR A 27 -8.08 2.72 3.57
CA THR A 27 -7.03 2.45 4.55
C THR A 27 -6.75 0.96 4.72
N ALA A 28 -7.80 0.12 4.68
CA ALA A 28 -7.64 -1.34 4.78
C ALA A 28 -6.91 -1.94 3.56
N VAL A 29 -7.20 -1.45 2.35
CA VAL A 29 -6.52 -1.91 1.13
C VAL A 29 -5.05 -1.53 1.15
N SER A 30 -4.70 -0.32 1.58
CA SER A 30 -3.30 0.13 1.71
C SER A 30 -2.52 -0.68 2.75
N ALA A 31 -3.14 -1.02 3.90
CA ALA A 31 -2.55 -1.88 4.93
C ALA A 31 -2.29 -3.31 4.41
N MET A 32 -3.26 -3.91 3.72
CA MET A 32 -3.10 -5.24 3.12
C MET A 32 -2.00 -5.28 2.05
N GLN A 33 -1.82 -4.21 1.28
CA GLN A 33 -0.72 -4.09 0.31
C GLN A 33 0.64 -4.01 1.00
N GLY A 34 0.72 -3.25 2.11
CA GLY A 34 1.92 -3.12 2.92
C GLY A 34 2.33 -4.46 3.52
N ASP A 35 1.39 -5.23 4.02
CA ASP A 35 1.62 -6.53 4.65
C ASP A 35 2.15 -7.57 3.65
N ALA A 36 1.54 -7.70 2.47
CA ALA A 36 2.00 -8.64 1.44
C ALA A 36 3.43 -8.33 0.96
N ALA A 37 3.75 -7.07 0.73
CA ALA A 37 5.12 -6.68 0.37
C ALA A 37 6.10 -6.91 1.51
N ALA A 38 5.70 -6.67 2.77
CA ALA A 38 6.52 -6.91 3.94
C ALA A 38 6.86 -8.40 4.11
N GLU A 39 5.88 -9.28 3.95
CA GLU A 39 6.08 -10.73 3.99
C GLU A 39 7.03 -11.21 2.88
N LEU A 40 6.88 -10.72 1.67
CA LEU A 40 7.74 -11.07 0.55
C LEU A 40 9.19 -10.60 0.77
N ARG A 41 9.39 -9.41 1.34
CA ARG A 41 10.74 -8.94 1.73
C ARG A 41 11.33 -9.80 2.86
N ALA A 42 10.53 -10.11 3.86
CA ALA A 42 10.97 -10.92 5.00
C ALA A 42 11.35 -12.36 4.60
N SER A 43 10.73 -12.91 3.56
CA SER A 43 11.08 -14.24 3.04
C SER A 43 12.46 -14.29 2.38
N GLY A 44 13.04 -13.14 2.00
CA GLY A 44 14.28 -13.06 1.25
C GLY A 44 14.16 -13.42 -0.23
N GLN A 45 12.96 -13.72 -0.70
CA GLN A 45 12.71 -14.11 -2.09
C GLN A 45 12.35 -12.92 -2.99
N ALA A 46 12.03 -11.78 -2.39
CA ALA A 46 11.75 -10.54 -3.09
C ALA A 46 12.40 -9.36 -2.37
N GLY A 47 12.63 -8.28 -3.09
CA GLY A 47 13.23 -7.07 -2.57
C GLY A 47 12.75 -5.81 -3.28
N GLU A 48 13.03 -4.68 -2.69
CA GLU A 48 12.70 -3.38 -3.26
C GLU A 48 13.70 -2.99 -4.37
N GLN A 49 13.19 -2.37 -5.42
CA GLN A 49 13.99 -1.92 -6.55
C GLN A 49 13.93 -0.41 -6.74
N ALA A 50 14.94 0.13 -7.38
CA ALA A 50 15.06 1.57 -7.66
C ALA A 50 13.97 2.12 -8.58
N ASP A 51 13.29 1.26 -9.32
CA ASP A 51 12.15 1.62 -10.18
C ASP A 51 10.82 1.77 -9.42
N GLY A 52 10.80 1.49 -8.12
CA GLY A 52 9.62 1.57 -7.27
C GLY A 52 8.77 0.30 -7.20
N TYR A 53 9.20 -0.77 -7.84
CA TYR A 53 8.51 -2.05 -7.85
C TYR A 53 9.27 -3.11 -7.05
N LEU A 54 8.52 -4.13 -6.62
CA LEU A 54 9.10 -5.30 -6.00
C LEU A 54 9.73 -6.20 -7.07
N GLY A 55 10.89 -6.77 -6.81
CA GLY A 55 11.53 -7.72 -7.70
C GLY A 55 11.76 -9.06 -7.03
N VAL A 56 11.89 -10.10 -7.84
CA VAL A 56 12.26 -11.44 -7.37
C VAL A 56 13.77 -11.52 -7.23
N VAL A 57 14.24 -12.04 -6.10
CA VAL A 57 15.65 -12.31 -5.83
C VAL A 57 15.93 -13.77 -6.21
N GLY A 58 16.80 -13.98 -7.20
CA GLY A 58 17.12 -15.32 -7.69
C GLY A 58 15.99 -15.97 -8.49
N SER A 59 15.84 -17.28 -8.32
CA SER A 59 14.82 -18.06 -9.02
C SER A 59 13.50 -18.00 -8.29
N ALA A 60 12.40 -17.85 -9.04
CA ALA A 60 11.06 -17.79 -8.47
C ALA A 60 10.16 -18.92 -8.99
N SER A 61 9.36 -19.49 -8.08
CA SER A 61 8.21 -20.30 -8.44
C SER A 61 7.13 -19.45 -9.14
N ALA A 62 6.23 -20.10 -9.87
CA ALA A 62 5.09 -19.39 -10.45
C ALA A 62 4.22 -18.71 -9.39
N ALA A 63 4.06 -19.35 -8.22
CA ALA A 63 3.31 -18.76 -7.11
C ALA A 63 3.97 -17.49 -6.57
N LEU A 64 5.29 -17.48 -6.38
CA LEU A 64 6.01 -16.30 -5.93
C LEU A 64 5.93 -15.14 -6.94
N ARG A 65 6.10 -15.43 -8.23
CA ARG A 65 5.93 -14.40 -9.29
C ARG A 65 4.54 -13.79 -9.25
N SER A 66 3.52 -14.62 -9.11
CA SER A 66 2.13 -14.16 -9.01
C SER A 66 1.92 -13.23 -7.81
N GLN A 67 2.52 -13.53 -6.67
CA GLN A 67 2.45 -12.67 -5.48
C GLN A 67 3.16 -11.33 -5.68
N VAL A 68 4.35 -11.34 -6.27
CA VAL A 68 5.09 -10.12 -6.61
C VAL A 68 4.32 -9.29 -7.63
N ASP A 69 3.78 -9.91 -8.66
CA ASP A 69 2.97 -9.24 -9.68
C ASP A 69 1.72 -8.59 -9.07
N ALA A 70 1.05 -9.26 -8.15
CA ALA A 70 -0.11 -8.71 -7.45
C ALA A 70 0.22 -7.43 -6.67
N VAL A 71 1.37 -7.40 -5.99
CA VAL A 71 1.86 -6.18 -5.33
C VAL A 71 2.15 -5.08 -6.35
N ASN A 72 2.83 -5.42 -7.43
CA ASN A 72 3.24 -4.46 -8.45
C ASN A 72 2.06 -3.87 -9.23
N ILE A 73 1.01 -4.63 -9.50
CA ILE A 73 -0.23 -4.13 -10.11
C ILE A 73 -0.84 -3.02 -9.24
N LYS A 74 -0.90 -3.24 -7.94
CA LYS A 74 -1.43 -2.25 -6.99
C LYS A 74 -0.54 -1.01 -6.90
N ARG A 75 0.78 -1.20 -6.87
CA ARG A 75 1.73 -0.09 -6.88
C ARG A 75 1.59 0.75 -8.16
N ARG A 76 1.49 0.10 -9.31
CA ARG A 76 1.30 0.79 -10.59
C ARG A 76 0.03 1.64 -10.60
N ALA A 77 -1.07 1.11 -10.10
CA ALA A 77 -2.32 1.86 -9.97
C ALA A 77 -2.15 3.10 -9.08
N TYR A 78 -1.50 2.94 -7.94
CA TYR A 78 -1.19 4.02 -7.02
C TYR A 78 -0.28 5.09 -7.65
N TYR A 79 0.79 4.68 -8.33
CA TYR A 79 1.71 5.61 -9.01
C TYR A 79 1.03 6.35 -10.15
N THR A 80 0.16 5.68 -10.90
CA THR A 80 -0.63 6.29 -11.98
C THR A 80 -1.54 7.39 -11.44
N ASP A 81 -2.28 7.11 -10.38
CA ASP A 81 -3.16 8.08 -9.73
C ASP A 81 -2.37 9.28 -9.17
N LEU A 82 -1.27 9.01 -8.48
CA LEU A 82 -0.44 10.05 -7.90
C LEU A 82 0.25 10.92 -8.95
N ALA A 83 0.72 10.33 -10.05
CA ALA A 83 1.31 11.04 -11.18
C ALA A 83 0.28 11.99 -11.82
N ALA A 84 -0.95 11.51 -12.04
CA ALA A 84 -2.02 12.34 -12.57
C ALA A 84 -2.33 13.54 -11.67
N LYS A 85 -2.39 13.33 -10.35
CA LYS A 85 -2.64 14.39 -9.36
C LYS A 85 -1.52 15.43 -9.30
N ARG A 86 -0.29 15.04 -9.55
CA ARG A 86 0.90 15.91 -9.45
C ARG A 86 1.35 16.50 -10.78
N GLY A 87 0.77 16.09 -11.89
CA GLY A 87 1.26 16.46 -13.22
C GLY A 87 2.67 15.94 -13.51
N ALA A 88 3.03 14.79 -12.97
CA ALA A 88 4.32 14.15 -13.08
C ALA A 88 4.25 12.88 -13.93
N LYS A 89 5.41 12.33 -14.31
CA LYS A 89 5.48 11.03 -14.96
C LYS A 89 5.37 9.91 -13.93
N ILE A 90 4.81 8.78 -14.34
CA ILE A 90 4.65 7.60 -13.46
C ILE A 90 6.02 7.12 -12.96
N GLU A 91 7.01 7.11 -13.84
CA GLU A 91 8.39 6.68 -13.53
C GLU A 91 9.06 7.58 -12.48
N GLU A 92 8.81 8.87 -12.53
CA GLU A 92 9.32 9.84 -11.54
C GLU A 92 8.69 9.61 -10.17
N VAL A 93 7.37 9.38 -10.14
CA VAL A 93 6.66 9.06 -8.91
C VAL A 93 7.13 7.72 -8.34
N ALA A 94 7.30 6.71 -9.17
CA ALA A 94 7.78 5.39 -8.78
C ALA A 94 9.20 5.46 -8.20
N ALA A 95 10.12 6.16 -8.87
CA ALA A 95 11.49 6.34 -8.40
C ALA A 95 11.57 7.12 -7.07
N THR A 96 10.77 8.17 -6.93
CA THR A 96 10.68 8.93 -5.67
C THR A 96 10.15 8.05 -4.54
N THR A 97 9.16 7.21 -4.83
CA THR A 97 8.63 6.25 -3.86
C THR A 97 9.68 5.20 -3.49
N ALA A 98 10.49 4.75 -4.45
CA ALA A 98 11.61 3.83 -4.17
C ALA A 98 12.59 4.41 -3.16
N CYS A 99 12.90 5.70 -3.24
CA CYS A 99 13.75 6.38 -2.26
C CYS A 99 13.19 6.23 -0.82
N GLU A 100 11.89 6.43 -0.67
CA GLU A 100 11.23 6.27 0.62
C GLU A 100 11.19 4.81 1.09
N LEU A 101 10.92 3.88 0.18
CA LEU A 101 10.95 2.45 0.49
C LEU A 101 12.34 1.98 0.94
N PHE A 102 13.38 2.46 0.30
CA PHE A 102 14.77 2.17 0.71
C PHE A 102 15.10 2.71 2.11
N ARG A 103 14.59 3.88 2.45
CA ARG A 103 14.80 4.47 3.78
C ARG A 103 14.05 3.75 4.88
N THR A 104 12.82 3.31 4.61
CA THR A 104 11.86 2.97 5.65
C THR A 104 11.41 1.52 5.67
N LYS A 105 11.52 0.79 4.56
CA LYS A 105 10.91 -0.54 4.42
C LYS A 105 11.89 -1.69 4.22
N VAL A 106 13.13 -1.42 3.83
CA VAL A 106 14.14 -2.48 3.71
C VAL A 106 14.76 -2.72 5.08
N GLY A 107 14.44 -3.85 5.69
CA GLY A 107 15.01 -4.26 6.99
C GLY A 107 16.40 -4.88 6.86
N ALA A 108 17.11 -5.01 7.98
CA ALA A 108 18.37 -5.74 8.03
C ALA A 108 18.20 -7.18 7.52
N GLY A 109 19.10 -7.64 6.67
CA GLY A 109 19.04 -8.95 6.04
C GLY A 109 18.12 -9.05 4.83
N GLN A 110 17.35 -8.01 4.52
CA GLN A 110 16.48 -7.97 3.35
C GLN A 110 17.23 -7.45 2.12
N TYR A 111 16.69 -7.76 0.92
CA TYR A 111 17.33 -7.44 -0.33
C TYR A 111 16.80 -6.15 -0.95
N TYR A 112 17.68 -5.47 -1.67
CA TYR A 112 17.36 -4.29 -2.46
C TYR A 112 18.21 -4.26 -3.74
N ARG A 113 17.73 -3.58 -4.76
CA ARG A 113 18.41 -3.41 -6.02
C ARG A 113 18.46 -1.96 -6.43
N LEU A 114 19.65 -1.43 -6.55
CA LEU A 114 19.92 -0.06 -7.01
C LEU A 114 19.82 0.03 -8.54
N PRO A 115 19.93 1.24 -9.13
CA PRO A 115 19.85 1.41 -10.59
C PRO A 115 20.88 0.62 -11.42
N ASP A 116 21.96 0.18 -10.80
CA ASP A 116 22.97 -0.68 -11.47
C ASP A 116 22.49 -2.13 -11.74
N GLY A 117 21.29 -2.47 -11.24
CA GLY A 117 20.69 -3.79 -11.45
C GLY A 117 21.24 -4.91 -10.58
N VAL A 118 22.08 -4.60 -9.61
CA VAL A 118 22.72 -5.60 -8.73
C VAL A 118 21.91 -5.76 -7.45
N TRP A 119 21.54 -7.00 -7.12
CA TRP A 119 20.94 -7.32 -5.83
C TRP A 119 21.96 -7.24 -4.71
N ARG A 120 21.59 -6.57 -3.64
CA ARG A 120 22.35 -6.45 -2.41
C ARG A 120 21.51 -6.80 -1.22
N GLN A 121 22.14 -7.31 -0.19
CA GLN A 121 21.49 -7.55 1.10
C GLN A 121 21.87 -6.43 2.06
N ARG A 122 20.86 -5.84 2.69
CA ARG A 122 21.11 -4.82 3.71
C ARG A 122 21.73 -5.46 4.95
N ASP A 123 22.81 -4.88 5.43
CA ASP A 123 23.38 -5.15 6.75
C ASP A 123 22.74 -4.24 7.83
N SER A 124 23.45 -3.88 8.88
CA SER A 124 22.98 -2.97 9.91
C SER A 124 22.97 -1.49 9.48
N ALA A 125 23.69 -1.15 8.41
CA ALA A 125 23.76 0.22 7.90
C ALA A 125 22.51 0.54 7.05
N PRO A 126 22.15 1.83 6.91
CA PRO A 126 21.10 2.25 5.97
C PRO A 126 21.43 1.84 4.53
N VAL A 127 20.39 1.61 3.70
CA VAL A 127 20.57 1.43 2.27
C VAL A 127 21.24 2.67 1.67
N PRO A 128 22.35 2.51 0.91
CA PRO A 128 22.95 3.65 0.22
C PRO A 128 22.00 4.13 -0.88
N LEU A 129 21.55 5.38 -0.76
CA LEU A 129 20.53 5.93 -1.66
C LEU A 129 21.18 6.42 -2.97
N PRO A 130 20.50 6.25 -4.12
CA PRO A 130 20.86 6.94 -5.34
C PRO A 130 20.90 8.46 -5.16
N SER A 131 21.75 9.13 -5.92
CA SER A 131 21.96 10.59 -5.79
C SER A 131 20.71 11.43 -6.03
N TYR A 132 19.77 10.93 -6.84
CA TYR A 132 18.49 11.61 -7.09
C TYR A 132 17.49 11.51 -5.91
N CYS A 133 17.79 10.76 -4.88
CA CYS A 133 16.95 10.66 -3.69
C CYS A 133 17.09 11.85 -2.71
N GLY A 134 18.02 12.74 -2.96
CA GLY A 134 18.24 13.91 -2.11
C GLY A 134 19.05 13.63 -0.86
#